data_a866e6c27a462ee7b9464865dce4fff6
#
_entry.id   a866e6c27a462ee7b9464865dce4fff6
#
_cell.length_a   1.000
_cell.length_b   1.000
_cell.length_c   1.000
_cell.angle_alpha   90.00
_cell.angle_beta   90.00
_cell.angle_gamma   90.00
#
_symmetry.space_group_name_H-M   'P 1'
#
loop_
_entity.id
_entity.type
_entity.pdbx_description
1 polymer ?
#
loop_
_entity_poly.entity_id
_entity_poly.type
_entity_poly.pdbx_seq_one_letter_code
_entity_poly.pdbx_strand_id
1 'polypeptide(L)'
;MKAFITYLYLVLLFAQSLSGFAQTDTSIQLSLNQAIDLGLAQRFDIKNQELAIQISESNREKIQSKNLPQVNASVDFRYNAILATNLLPPGFIAGSKEYTPVKFGTPYNTLTTITATQNIFNANVSGDKLVSQAQKEYDQVSLEKYKIDAKSAITQAYYQVLLNQEQIKLSEENVANAETIVKKGESEFANGTLIKTDLSRYQLDLSNAKNQLQTASRNYENSMLSLKTQLIVPFGSTIILTDGLENLINGTDQEANSSSNPEQRYEYRMESSMMRLNEIQAKKYNRSYLPSIYLYGNASIQNQNSKFTPFNTNTWYPYAYVGVHADIPIFDGFEKSRNITGYKLRTLQNKNNLEKLSYDIQTETVNTRNQLSTAYSQYQTSKENYLLAQSIMTVDQDRFNQGTLTAAALKNTEYSLQNAQNNYLTSIYNVLVAQVNYKKAKGEL
;
A
#
# COMPACT_ATOMS: atom_id res chain seq x y z
N MET A 1 -31.64 -42.29 25.23
CA MET A 1 -31.37 -42.78 23.85
C MET A 1 -31.51 -41.68 22.78
N LYS A 2 -32.53 -40.82 22.80
CA LYS A 2 -32.69 -39.71 21.81
C LYS A 2 -31.56 -38.66 21.83
N ALA A 3 -31.04 -38.28 23.00
CA ALA A 3 -29.95 -37.33 23.14
C ALA A 3 -28.59 -37.82 22.60
N PHE A 4 -28.34 -39.11 22.67
CA PHE A 4 -27.11 -39.73 22.17
C PHE A 4 -27.06 -39.80 20.63
N ILE A 5 -28.22 -39.98 20.01
CA ILE A 5 -28.35 -39.99 18.53
C ILE A 5 -28.17 -38.58 17.95
N THR A 6 -28.63 -37.55 18.64
CA THR A 6 -28.45 -36.14 18.20
C THR A 6 -27.00 -35.70 18.30
N TYR A 7 -26.26 -36.13 19.32
CA TYR A 7 -24.83 -35.85 19.45
C TYR A 7 -24.00 -36.59 18.39
N LEU A 8 -24.38 -37.82 18.03
CA LEU A 8 -23.71 -38.59 16.99
C LEU A 8 -23.93 -38.00 15.59
N TYR A 9 -25.13 -37.41 15.33
CA TYR A 9 -25.41 -36.65 14.08
C TYR A 9 -24.65 -35.35 13.99
N LEU A 10 -24.45 -34.65 15.10
CA LEU A 10 -23.65 -33.41 15.14
C LEU A 10 -22.16 -33.68 14.92
N VAL A 11 -21.63 -34.78 15.44
CA VAL A 11 -20.22 -35.18 15.23
C VAL A 11 -20.00 -35.66 13.79
N LEU A 12 -20.98 -36.35 13.19
CA LEU A 12 -20.90 -36.75 11.76
C LEU A 12 -21.02 -35.58 10.79
N LEU A 13 -21.78 -34.52 11.12
CA LEU A 13 -21.85 -33.28 10.34
C LEU A 13 -20.56 -32.48 10.45
N PHE A 14 -19.86 -32.51 11.60
CA PHE A 14 -18.56 -31.86 11.78
C PHE A 14 -17.41 -32.60 11.08
N ALA A 15 -17.52 -33.92 10.91
CA ALA A 15 -16.52 -34.72 10.21
C ALA A 15 -16.58 -34.57 8.67
N GLN A 16 -17.71 -34.12 8.12
CA GLN A 16 -17.83 -33.84 6.68
C GLN A 16 -17.30 -32.44 6.27
N SER A 17 -17.01 -31.53 7.21
CA SER A 17 -16.40 -30.22 6.93
C SER A 17 -14.86 -30.24 6.85
N LEU A 18 -14.24 -31.39 7.06
CA LEU A 18 -12.83 -31.68 6.77
C LEU A 18 -12.63 -32.25 5.35
N SER A 19 -13.43 -31.80 4.39
CA SER A 19 -13.08 -31.95 2.98
C SER A 19 -11.78 -31.18 2.77
N GLY A 20 -10.69 -31.92 2.66
CA GLY A 20 -9.36 -31.39 2.45
C GLY A 20 -9.40 -30.36 1.34
N PHE A 21 -8.79 -29.23 1.57
CA PHE A 21 -8.29 -28.38 0.51
C PHE A 21 -7.34 -29.26 -0.32
N ALA A 22 -7.89 -29.98 -1.28
CA ALA A 22 -7.10 -30.51 -2.38
C ALA A 22 -6.48 -29.26 -3.00
N GLN A 23 -5.19 -29.05 -2.76
CA GLN A 23 -4.36 -28.13 -3.54
C GLN A 23 -4.46 -28.66 -4.98
N THR A 24 -5.42 -28.16 -5.73
CA THR A 24 -5.39 -28.26 -7.19
C THR A 24 -4.17 -27.49 -7.60
N ASP A 25 -3.19 -28.19 -8.12
CA ASP A 25 -2.01 -27.65 -8.77
C ASP A 25 -2.47 -26.92 -10.03
N THR A 26 -3.09 -25.75 -9.84
CA THR A 26 -3.62 -24.90 -10.91
C THR A 26 -2.42 -24.14 -11.47
N SER A 27 -1.93 -24.58 -12.62
CA SER A 27 -0.98 -23.80 -13.38
C SER A 27 -1.67 -22.54 -13.89
N ILE A 28 -1.19 -21.38 -13.47
CA ILE A 28 -1.71 -20.08 -13.86
C ILE A 28 -0.85 -19.56 -15.02
N GLN A 29 -1.42 -19.41 -16.20
CA GLN A 29 -0.74 -18.78 -17.32
C GLN A 29 -0.97 -17.26 -17.24
N LEU A 30 0.11 -16.48 -17.30
CA LEU A 30 0.06 -15.03 -17.14
C LEU A 30 0.88 -14.34 -18.23
N SER A 31 0.24 -13.43 -18.95
CA SER A 31 0.92 -12.35 -19.67
C SER A 31 1.26 -11.20 -18.70
N LEU A 32 2.10 -10.26 -19.12
CA LEU A 32 2.47 -9.09 -18.31
C LEU A 32 1.22 -8.31 -17.83
N ASN A 33 0.27 -8.04 -18.72
CA ASN A 33 -0.95 -7.31 -18.37
C ASN A 33 -1.79 -8.07 -17.35
N GLN A 34 -1.97 -9.39 -17.54
CA GLN A 34 -2.70 -10.23 -16.60
C GLN A 34 -2.00 -10.31 -15.24
N ALA A 35 -0.67 -10.34 -15.21
CA ALA A 35 0.11 -10.29 -13.97
C ALA A 35 -0.09 -8.96 -13.23
N ILE A 36 -0.09 -7.84 -13.94
CA ILE A 36 -0.36 -6.52 -13.37
C ILE A 36 -1.78 -6.47 -12.78
N ASP A 37 -2.80 -6.88 -13.55
CA ASP A 37 -4.19 -6.85 -13.09
C ASP A 37 -4.41 -7.74 -11.86
N LEU A 38 -3.84 -8.96 -11.87
CA LEU A 38 -3.88 -9.88 -10.74
C LEU A 38 -3.23 -9.27 -9.49
N GLY A 39 -2.03 -8.71 -9.65
CA GLY A 39 -1.31 -8.09 -8.54
C GLY A 39 -2.06 -6.88 -7.97
N LEU A 40 -2.57 -5.99 -8.83
CA LEU A 40 -3.35 -4.83 -8.38
C LEU A 40 -4.61 -5.25 -7.60
N ALA A 41 -5.26 -6.36 -7.98
CA ALA A 41 -6.45 -6.86 -7.30
C ALA A 41 -6.15 -7.53 -5.95
N GLN A 42 -4.96 -8.12 -5.78
CA GLN A 42 -4.65 -8.93 -4.60
C GLN A 42 -3.80 -8.23 -3.54
N ARG A 43 -3.01 -7.24 -3.91
CA ARG A 43 -2.06 -6.57 -3.01
C ARG A 43 -2.72 -5.95 -1.78
N PHE A 44 -2.16 -6.27 -0.60
CA PHE A 44 -2.69 -5.79 0.67
C PHE A 44 -2.47 -4.29 0.89
N ASP A 45 -1.39 -3.71 0.37
CA ASP A 45 -1.12 -2.28 0.45
C ASP A 45 -2.18 -1.46 -0.32
N ILE A 46 -2.60 -1.93 -1.51
CA ILE A 46 -3.70 -1.33 -2.29
C ILE A 46 -5.03 -1.47 -1.54
N LYS A 47 -5.36 -2.68 -1.06
CA LYS A 47 -6.58 -2.93 -0.27
C LYS A 47 -6.63 -2.07 0.99
N ASN A 48 -5.51 -1.92 1.69
CA ASN A 48 -5.42 -1.06 2.87
C ASN A 48 -5.65 0.42 2.52
N GLN A 49 -5.18 0.87 1.36
CA GLN A 49 -5.42 2.24 0.92
C GLN A 49 -6.88 2.46 0.48
N GLU A 50 -7.53 1.46 -0.13
CA GLU A 50 -8.97 1.48 -0.40
C GLU A 50 -9.79 1.55 0.90
N LEU A 51 -9.38 0.80 1.93
CA LEU A 51 -9.97 0.90 3.26
C LEU A 51 -9.74 2.29 3.90
N ALA A 52 -8.58 2.92 3.69
CA ALA A 52 -8.32 4.27 4.17
C ALA A 52 -9.31 5.29 3.57
N ILE A 53 -9.65 5.16 2.28
CA ILE A 53 -10.68 5.98 1.64
C ILE A 53 -12.06 5.73 2.27
N GLN A 54 -12.42 4.47 2.57
CA GLN A 54 -13.68 4.14 3.25
C GLN A 54 -13.71 4.70 4.68
N ILE A 55 -12.58 4.66 5.40
CA ILE A 55 -12.44 5.27 6.73
C ILE A 55 -12.64 6.79 6.64
N SER A 56 -12.05 7.45 5.64
CA SER A 56 -12.24 8.89 5.41
C SER A 56 -13.71 9.22 5.12
N GLU A 57 -14.41 8.38 4.34
CA GLU A 57 -15.84 8.54 4.08
C GLU A 57 -16.67 8.35 5.35
N SER A 58 -16.41 7.28 6.13
CA SER A 58 -17.07 7.06 7.42
C SER A 58 -16.87 8.22 8.40
N ASN A 59 -15.64 8.79 8.43
CA ASN A 59 -15.37 9.98 9.23
C ASN A 59 -16.17 11.20 8.75
N ARG A 60 -16.35 11.35 7.43
CA ARG A 60 -17.21 12.41 6.85
C ARG A 60 -18.67 12.24 7.28
N GLU A 61 -19.20 11.02 7.22
CA GLU A 61 -20.56 10.70 7.68
C GLU A 61 -20.72 10.95 9.19
N LYS A 62 -19.73 10.54 9.99
CA LYS A 62 -19.66 10.83 11.43
C LYS A 62 -19.70 12.33 11.72
N ILE A 63 -19.01 13.14 10.91
CA ILE A 63 -19.06 14.61 11.05
C ILE A 63 -20.45 15.13 10.67
N GLN A 64 -21.05 14.60 9.61
CA GLN A 64 -22.40 14.97 9.19
C GLN A 64 -23.47 14.59 10.23
N SER A 65 -23.30 13.44 10.91
CA SER A 65 -24.23 13.00 11.94
C SER A 65 -24.32 13.95 13.14
N LYS A 66 -23.30 14.80 13.37
CA LYS A 66 -23.34 15.87 14.37
C LYS A 66 -24.41 16.94 14.09
N ASN A 67 -24.90 17.01 12.85
CA ASN A 67 -26.02 17.89 12.49
C ASN A 67 -27.39 17.25 12.68
N LEU A 68 -27.44 15.96 13.02
CA LEU A 68 -28.70 15.27 13.38
C LEU A 68 -29.01 15.48 14.88
N PRO A 69 -30.28 15.32 15.28
CA PRO A 69 -30.63 15.37 16.70
C PRO A 69 -29.85 14.34 17.50
N GLN A 70 -29.20 14.77 18.57
CA GLN A 70 -28.53 13.90 19.54
C GLN A 70 -29.42 13.77 20.77
N VAL A 71 -29.84 12.55 21.10
CA VAL A 71 -30.72 12.28 22.25
C VAL A 71 -29.95 11.41 23.23
N ASN A 72 -29.86 11.89 24.46
CA ASN A 72 -29.20 11.21 25.58
C ASN A 72 -30.13 11.07 26.75
N ALA A 73 -30.07 9.96 27.45
CA ALA A 73 -30.76 9.74 28.72
C ALA A 73 -29.72 9.54 29.82
N SER A 74 -29.94 10.14 30.96
CA SER A 74 -29.08 9.97 32.13
C SER A 74 -29.96 9.79 33.41
N VAL A 75 -29.44 9.00 34.34
CA VAL A 75 -30.01 8.83 35.67
C VAL A 75 -28.89 9.14 36.67
N ASP A 76 -29.14 10.15 37.51
CA ASP A 76 -28.25 10.52 38.60
C ASP A 76 -28.94 10.17 39.93
N PHE A 77 -28.29 9.36 40.73
CA PHE A 77 -28.70 9.05 42.08
C PHE A 77 -27.72 9.65 43.07
N ARG A 78 -28.22 10.55 43.95
CA ARG A 78 -27.39 11.25 44.91
C ARG A 78 -27.88 11.05 46.31
N TYR A 79 -27.00 10.64 47.21
CA TYR A 79 -27.21 10.67 48.64
C TYR A 79 -26.39 11.82 49.27
N ASN A 80 -27.05 12.81 49.82
CA ASN A 80 -26.45 13.93 50.53
C ASN A 80 -26.28 13.53 52.01
N ALA A 81 -25.10 13.06 52.38
CA ALA A 81 -24.77 12.68 53.78
C ALA A 81 -24.89 13.88 54.74
N ILE A 82 -24.55 15.07 54.25
CA ILE A 82 -24.71 16.33 54.96
C ILE A 82 -25.40 17.32 54.03
N LEU A 83 -26.55 17.85 54.45
CA LEU A 83 -27.28 18.86 53.68
C LEU A 83 -26.59 20.23 53.84
N ALA A 84 -26.56 20.98 52.72
CA ALA A 84 -26.06 22.35 52.73
C ALA A 84 -26.85 23.23 53.68
N THR A 85 -26.17 23.98 54.51
CA THR A 85 -26.77 24.97 55.42
C THR A 85 -26.72 26.33 54.73
N ASN A 86 -27.89 26.95 54.55
CA ASN A 86 -28.03 28.31 54.04
C ASN A 86 -28.45 29.25 55.17
N LEU A 87 -27.90 30.44 55.24
CA LEU A 87 -28.24 31.47 56.20
C LEU A 87 -29.43 32.29 55.63
N LEU A 88 -30.58 32.22 56.31
CA LEU A 88 -31.69 33.04 55.93
C LEU A 88 -31.60 34.40 56.66
N PRO A 89 -31.93 35.52 55.97
CA PRO A 89 -31.82 36.83 56.52
C PRO A 89 -32.91 37.06 57.68
N PRO A 90 -32.61 38.00 58.57
CA PRO A 90 -33.56 38.35 59.64
C PRO A 90 -34.97 38.69 59.10
N GLY A 91 -35.97 38.21 59.76
CA GLY A 91 -37.40 38.41 59.39
C GLY A 91 -37.97 37.42 58.38
N PHE A 92 -37.14 36.53 57.78
CA PHE A 92 -37.60 35.47 56.85
C PHE A 92 -38.36 34.35 57.61
N ILE A 93 -37.90 34.04 58.81
CA ILE A 93 -38.66 33.19 59.76
C ILE A 93 -39.26 34.10 60.79
N ALA A 94 -40.59 33.92 61.07
CA ALA A 94 -41.30 34.73 62.01
C ALA A 94 -40.64 34.76 63.40
N GLY A 95 -40.29 35.98 63.87
CA GLY A 95 -39.59 36.18 65.14
C GLY A 95 -38.06 36.16 65.11
N SER A 96 -37.44 35.87 64.03
CA SER A 96 -35.96 35.88 63.91
C SER A 96 -35.42 37.28 63.68
N LYS A 97 -34.61 37.81 64.61
CA LYS A 97 -33.87 39.10 64.48
C LYS A 97 -32.45 38.95 63.95
N GLU A 98 -31.98 37.71 63.79
CA GLU A 98 -30.61 37.36 63.29
C GLU A 98 -30.64 36.39 62.12
N TYR A 99 -29.51 36.21 61.42
CA TYR A 99 -29.38 35.20 60.38
C TYR A 99 -29.58 33.81 60.95
N THR A 100 -30.59 33.08 60.42
CA THR A 100 -30.92 31.75 60.89
C THR A 100 -30.40 30.68 59.95
N PRO A 101 -29.57 29.75 60.45
CA PRO A 101 -29.07 28.66 59.61
C PRO A 101 -30.16 27.61 59.36
N VAL A 102 -30.48 27.36 58.09
CA VAL A 102 -31.50 26.37 57.68
C VAL A 102 -30.89 25.41 56.69
N LYS A 103 -31.12 24.10 56.85
CA LYS A 103 -30.76 23.08 55.92
C LYS A 103 -31.84 22.91 54.89
N PHE A 104 -31.51 23.19 53.62
CA PHE A 104 -32.40 22.97 52.48
C PHE A 104 -32.01 21.72 51.70
N GLY A 105 -33.04 21.02 51.17
CA GLY A 105 -32.87 19.83 50.33
C GLY A 105 -33.25 18.55 51.09
N THR A 106 -33.05 17.46 50.39
CA THR A 106 -33.37 16.12 50.89
C THR A 106 -32.12 15.22 50.84
N PRO A 107 -32.00 14.25 51.76
CA PRO A 107 -30.88 13.29 51.73
C PRO A 107 -30.81 12.47 50.44
N TYR A 108 -31.93 12.04 49.90
CA TYR A 108 -32.01 11.22 48.70
C TYR A 108 -32.58 12.01 47.54
N ASN A 109 -31.81 12.08 46.45
CA ASN A 109 -32.21 12.72 45.21
C ASN A 109 -31.94 11.76 44.04
N THR A 110 -32.95 11.54 43.20
CA THR A 110 -32.79 10.84 41.93
C THR A 110 -33.29 11.76 40.84
N LEU A 111 -32.45 11.99 39.83
CA LEU A 111 -32.78 12.79 38.66
C LEU A 111 -32.67 11.92 37.42
N THR A 112 -33.76 11.69 36.73
CA THR A 112 -33.75 11.06 35.38
C THR A 112 -34.01 12.15 34.37
N THR A 113 -33.12 12.25 33.38
CA THR A 113 -33.15 13.32 32.40
C THR A 113 -33.01 12.74 30.99
N ILE A 114 -33.86 13.18 30.06
CA ILE A 114 -33.71 12.99 28.63
C ILE A 114 -33.38 14.36 28.03
N THR A 115 -32.24 14.45 27.37
CA THR A 115 -31.82 15.66 26.67
C THR A 115 -31.75 15.39 25.16
N ALA A 116 -32.30 16.31 24.38
CA ALA A 116 -32.17 16.32 22.91
C ALA A 116 -31.48 17.61 22.50
N THR A 117 -30.42 17.49 21.69
CA THR A 117 -29.72 18.65 21.15
C THR A 117 -29.64 18.54 19.63
N GLN A 118 -29.86 19.66 18.93
CA GLN A 118 -29.78 19.75 17.46
C GLN A 118 -28.95 20.95 17.07
N ASN A 119 -27.84 20.73 16.37
CA ASN A 119 -27.07 21.81 15.80
C ASN A 119 -27.85 22.51 14.68
N ILE A 120 -28.09 23.82 14.84
CA ILE A 120 -28.65 24.69 13.80
C ILE A 120 -27.49 25.24 12.93
N PHE A 121 -26.46 25.75 13.60
CA PHE A 121 -25.25 26.24 13.00
C PHE A 121 -24.06 25.94 13.91
N ASN A 122 -23.05 25.23 13.34
CA ASN A 122 -21.79 24.97 14.05
C ASN A 122 -20.64 25.15 13.10
N ALA A 123 -19.87 26.21 13.30
CA ALA A 123 -18.74 26.58 12.47
C ALA A 123 -17.64 25.48 12.47
N ASN A 124 -17.44 24.80 13.61
CA ASN A 124 -16.45 23.72 13.71
C ASN A 124 -16.89 22.50 12.88
N VAL A 125 -18.16 22.10 12.96
CA VAL A 125 -18.70 20.97 12.15
C VAL A 125 -18.58 21.28 10.65
N SER A 126 -18.89 22.53 10.25
CA SER A 126 -18.70 22.96 8.85
C SER A 126 -17.24 22.93 8.43
N GLY A 127 -16.32 23.33 9.30
CA GLY A 127 -14.88 23.26 9.08
C GLY A 127 -14.38 21.80 8.99
N ASP A 128 -14.80 20.94 9.91
CA ASP A 128 -14.45 19.51 9.94
C ASP A 128 -14.89 18.80 8.67
N LYS A 129 -16.07 19.15 8.12
CA LYS A 129 -16.57 18.60 6.86
C LYS A 129 -15.61 18.89 5.69
N LEU A 130 -15.11 20.13 5.60
CA LEU A 130 -14.15 20.52 4.55
C LEU A 130 -12.80 19.81 4.71
N VAL A 131 -12.32 19.69 5.95
CA VAL A 131 -11.07 18.95 6.26
C VAL A 131 -11.20 17.47 5.87
N SER A 132 -12.32 16.84 6.25
CA SER A 132 -12.57 15.43 5.90
C SER A 132 -12.67 15.20 4.40
N GLN A 133 -13.22 16.14 3.64
CA GLN A 133 -13.25 16.06 2.19
C GLN A 133 -11.84 16.18 1.58
N ALA A 134 -11.04 17.13 2.06
CA ALA A 134 -9.65 17.27 1.59
C ALA A 134 -8.78 16.06 1.97
N GLN A 135 -9.04 15.43 3.12
CA GLN A 135 -8.38 14.20 3.51
C GLN A 135 -8.72 13.05 2.54
N LYS A 136 -10.00 12.89 2.18
CA LYS A 136 -10.43 11.89 1.20
C LYS A 136 -9.75 12.11 -0.17
N GLU A 137 -9.63 13.38 -0.62
CA GLU A 137 -8.92 13.71 -1.87
C GLU A 137 -7.44 13.29 -1.79
N TYR A 138 -6.77 13.54 -0.67
CA TYR A 138 -5.40 13.09 -0.43
C TYR A 138 -5.29 11.55 -0.46
N ASP A 139 -6.20 10.84 0.20
CA ASP A 139 -6.21 9.37 0.25
C ASP A 139 -6.44 8.75 -1.14
N GLN A 140 -7.25 9.39 -2.00
CA GLN A 140 -7.45 8.98 -3.38
C GLN A 140 -6.16 9.11 -4.23
N VAL A 141 -5.44 10.22 -4.11
CA VAL A 141 -4.14 10.39 -4.79
C VAL A 141 -3.10 9.41 -4.25
N SER A 142 -3.14 9.13 -2.95
CA SER A 142 -2.29 8.11 -2.34
C SER A 142 -2.56 6.71 -2.92
N LEU A 143 -3.83 6.35 -3.16
CA LEU A 143 -4.17 5.07 -3.81
C LEU A 143 -3.57 4.96 -5.22
N GLU A 144 -3.60 6.05 -6.01
CA GLU A 144 -2.97 6.07 -7.34
C GLU A 144 -1.46 5.80 -7.23
N LYS A 145 -0.78 6.40 -6.24
CA LYS A 145 0.63 6.12 -5.96
C LYS A 145 0.89 4.63 -5.75
N TYR A 146 0.13 3.99 -4.87
CA TYR A 146 0.32 2.56 -4.58
C TYR A 146 0.10 1.69 -5.81
N LYS A 147 -0.89 2.04 -6.67
CA LYS A 147 -1.13 1.33 -7.93
C LYS A 147 0.03 1.46 -8.91
N ILE A 148 0.59 2.67 -9.07
CA ILE A 148 1.72 2.92 -9.97
C ILE A 148 2.99 2.21 -9.46
N ASP A 149 3.27 2.28 -8.17
CA ASP A 149 4.41 1.60 -7.56
C ASP A 149 4.28 0.07 -7.71
N ALA A 150 3.08 -0.48 -7.51
CA ALA A 150 2.79 -1.90 -7.71
C ALA A 150 2.98 -2.33 -9.17
N LYS A 151 2.45 -1.55 -10.13
CA LYS A 151 2.67 -1.80 -11.56
C LYS A 151 4.15 -1.88 -11.90
N SER A 152 4.94 -0.90 -11.44
CA SER A 152 6.38 -0.87 -11.68
C SER A 152 7.08 -2.09 -11.10
N ALA A 153 6.77 -2.45 -9.83
CA ALA A 153 7.40 -3.58 -9.15
C ALA A 153 7.04 -4.94 -9.79
N ILE A 154 5.76 -5.13 -10.16
CA ILE A 154 5.30 -6.35 -10.83
C ILE A 154 5.96 -6.48 -12.20
N THR A 155 6.00 -5.41 -12.99
CA THR A 155 6.60 -5.39 -14.32
C THR A 155 8.09 -5.76 -14.27
N GLN A 156 8.84 -5.16 -13.34
CA GLN A 156 10.27 -5.46 -13.18
C GLN A 156 10.50 -6.90 -12.71
N ALA A 157 9.69 -7.40 -11.75
CA ALA A 157 9.76 -8.79 -11.31
C ALA A 157 9.43 -9.78 -12.44
N TYR A 158 8.44 -9.47 -13.28
CA TYR A 158 8.07 -10.25 -14.44
C TYR A 158 9.21 -10.35 -15.45
N TYR A 159 9.84 -9.22 -15.80
CA TYR A 159 11.00 -9.20 -16.70
C TYR A 159 12.20 -9.96 -16.14
N GLN A 160 12.43 -9.90 -14.83
CA GLN A 160 13.50 -10.65 -14.18
C GLN A 160 13.30 -12.17 -14.30
N VAL A 161 12.06 -12.65 -14.20
CA VAL A 161 11.74 -14.08 -14.38
C VAL A 161 12.01 -14.49 -15.83
N LEU A 162 11.56 -13.68 -16.80
CA LEU A 162 11.82 -13.97 -18.22
C LEU A 162 13.32 -14.02 -18.54
N LEU A 163 14.11 -13.07 -18.02
CA LEU A 163 15.58 -13.09 -18.19
C LEU A 163 16.17 -14.38 -17.62
N ASN A 164 15.82 -14.75 -16.40
CA ASN A 164 16.38 -15.94 -15.76
C ASN A 164 15.90 -17.23 -16.46
N GLN A 165 14.71 -17.24 -17.05
CA GLN A 165 14.22 -18.36 -17.86
C GLN A 165 15.08 -18.56 -19.12
N GLU A 166 15.44 -17.49 -19.81
CA GLU A 166 16.33 -17.58 -20.97
C GLU A 166 17.78 -17.99 -20.57
N GLN A 167 18.24 -17.53 -19.39
CA GLN A 167 19.55 -17.95 -18.86
C GLN A 167 19.61 -19.45 -18.49
N ILE A 168 18.50 -20.04 -18.03
CA ILE A 168 18.42 -21.51 -17.84
C ILE A 168 18.57 -22.22 -19.17
N LYS A 169 17.81 -21.85 -20.21
CA LYS A 169 17.89 -22.47 -21.54
C LYS A 169 19.31 -22.44 -22.07
N LEU A 170 19.95 -21.27 -21.99
CA LEU A 170 21.34 -21.12 -22.39
C LEU A 170 22.29 -22.03 -21.59
N SER A 171 22.11 -22.16 -20.30
CA SER A 171 22.92 -23.00 -19.44
C SER A 171 22.70 -24.50 -19.72
N GLU A 172 21.47 -24.91 -20.06
CA GLU A 172 21.14 -26.27 -20.49
C GLU A 172 21.85 -26.65 -21.81
N GLU A 173 21.82 -25.74 -22.80
CA GLU A 173 22.53 -25.90 -24.05
C GLU A 173 24.05 -26.05 -23.81
N ASN A 174 24.62 -25.24 -22.93
CA ASN A 174 26.02 -25.31 -22.56
C ASN A 174 26.40 -26.65 -21.91
N VAL A 175 25.55 -27.19 -21.02
CA VAL A 175 25.77 -28.52 -20.43
C VAL A 175 25.72 -29.60 -21.50
N ALA A 176 24.72 -29.58 -22.40
CA ALA A 176 24.57 -30.55 -23.47
C ALA A 176 25.81 -30.57 -24.43
N ASN A 177 26.31 -29.36 -24.76
CA ASN A 177 27.51 -29.22 -25.57
C ASN A 177 28.74 -29.79 -24.83
N ALA A 178 28.95 -29.44 -23.56
CA ALA A 178 30.05 -29.94 -22.76
C ALA A 178 30.00 -31.48 -22.57
N GLU A 179 28.84 -32.07 -22.40
CA GLU A 179 28.68 -33.52 -22.35
C GLU A 179 29.06 -34.22 -23.66
N THR A 180 28.73 -33.60 -24.80
CA THR A 180 29.10 -34.10 -26.11
C THR A 180 30.62 -34.08 -26.28
N ILE A 181 31.29 -32.99 -25.84
CA ILE A 181 32.74 -32.85 -25.90
C ILE A 181 33.44 -33.87 -24.99
N VAL A 182 32.96 -34.09 -23.77
CA VAL A 182 33.53 -35.11 -22.87
C VAL A 182 33.40 -36.50 -23.48
N LYS A 183 32.21 -36.89 -23.98
CA LYS A 183 31.97 -38.18 -24.61
C LYS A 183 32.92 -38.45 -25.82
N LYS A 184 33.14 -37.40 -26.66
CA LYS A 184 34.09 -37.48 -27.75
C LYS A 184 35.53 -37.64 -27.23
N GLY A 185 35.93 -36.85 -26.24
CA GLY A 185 37.25 -36.91 -25.61
C GLY A 185 37.55 -38.26 -24.94
N GLU A 186 36.55 -38.90 -24.30
CA GLU A 186 36.65 -40.24 -23.73
C GLU A 186 36.97 -41.30 -24.83
N SER A 187 36.28 -41.21 -25.97
CA SER A 187 36.54 -42.07 -27.12
C SER A 187 37.95 -41.85 -27.72
N GLU A 188 38.39 -40.61 -27.88
CA GLU A 188 39.70 -40.23 -28.39
C GLU A 188 40.81 -40.67 -27.41
N PHE A 189 40.60 -40.55 -26.11
CA PHE A 189 41.52 -41.02 -25.08
C PHE A 189 41.64 -42.57 -25.11
N ALA A 190 40.56 -43.29 -25.26
CA ALA A 190 40.55 -44.74 -25.38
C ALA A 190 41.30 -45.22 -26.63
N ASN A 191 41.25 -44.43 -27.72
CA ASN A 191 41.97 -44.69 -28.96
C ASN A 191 43.44 -44.22 -28.95
N GLY A 192 43.88 -43.58 -27.82
CA GLY A 192 45.25 -43.07 -27.67
C GLY A 192 45.55 -41.78 -28.44
N THR A 193 44.55 -41.10 -28.98
CA THR A 193 44.66 -39.84 -29.74
C THR A 193 44.53 -38.58 -28.88
N LEU A 194 44.04 -38.70 -27.62
CA LEU A 194 43.95 -37.60 -26.67
C LEU A 194 44.74 -37.92 -25.41
N ILE A 195 45.43 -36.93 -24.85
CA ILE A 195 46.16 -37.07 -23.58
C ILE A 195 45.22 -36.90 -22.38
N LYS A 196 45.54 -37.55 -21.24
CA LYS A 196 44.71 -37.52 -20.01
C LYS A 196 44.42 -36.10 -19.51
N THR A 197 45.38 -35.19 -19.63
CA THR A 197 45.22 -33.79 -19.19
C THR A 197 44.09 -33.05 -19.93
N ASP A 198 43.99 -33.30 -21.24
CA ASP A 198 42.96 -32.65 -22.07
C ASP A 198 41.57 -33.25 -21.76
N LEU A 199 41.45 -34.56 -21.56
CA LEU A 199 40.22 -35.18 -21.08
C LEU A 199 39.83 -34.62 -19.72
N SER A 200 40.77 -34.43 -18.80
CA SER A 200 40.48 -33.82 -17.47
C SER A 200 40.01 -32.39 -17.58
N ARG A 201 40.48 -31.60 -18.57
CA ARG A 201 40.00 -30.24 -18.88
C ARG A 201 38.53 -30.28 -19.33
N TYR A 202 38.15 -31.19 -20.23
CA TYR A 202 36.77 -31.33 -20.68
C TYR A 202 35.84 -31.73 -19.53
N GLN A 203 36.27 -32.60 -18.63
CA GLN A 203 35.50 -32.99 -17.44
C GLN A 203 35.34 -31.81 -16.47
N LEU A 204 36.38 -30.97 -16.30
CA LEU A 204 36.30 -29.76 -15.49
C LEU A 204 35.32 -28.75 -16.11
N ASP A 205 35.36 -28.54 -17.42
CA ASP A 205 34.44 -27.66 -18.13
C ASP A 205 32.98 -28.12 -17.98
N LEU A 206 32.72 -29.42 -18.09
CA LEU A 206 31.40 -30.00 -17.85
C LEU A 206 30.93 -29.75 -16.38
N SER A 207 31.82 -29.92 -15.42
CA SER A 207 31.52 -29.64 -14.02
C SER A 207 31.18 -28.18 -13.82
N ASN A 208 31.90 -27.25 -14.42
CA ASN A 208 31.62 -25.81 -14.38
C ASN A 208 30.28 -25.47 -15.05
N ALA A 209 29.98 -26.05 -16.22
CA ALA A 209 28.69 -25.85 -16.89
C ALA A 209 27.51 -26.33 -16.04
N LYS A 210 27.64 -27.50 -15.38
CA LYS A 210 26.60 -28.00 -14.43
C LYS A 210 26.40 -27.06 -13.22
N ASN A 211 27.50 -26.53 -12.69
CA ASN A 211 27.40 -25.53 -11.60
C ASN A 211 26.73 -24.23 -12.07
N GLN A 212 27.00 -23.79 -13.31
CA GLN A 212 26.31 -22.62 -13.89
C GLN A 212 24.82 -22.87 -14.07
N LEU A 213 24.40 -24.03 -14.56
CA LEU A 213 22.99 -24.42 -14.70
C LEU A 213 22.32 -24.44 -13.34
N GLN A 214 22.96 -25.02 -12.31
CA GLN A 214 22.40 -25.02 -10.96
C GLN A 214 22.22 -23.61 -10.42
N THR A 215 23.15 -22.70 -10.70
CA THR A 215 23.05 -21.28 -10.29
C THR A 215 21.92 -20.59 -11.04
N ALA A 216 21.80 -20.78 -12.36
CA ALA A 216 20.71 -20.22 -13.17
C ALA A 216 19.35 -20.72 -12.69
N SER A 217 19.22 -22.02 -12.37
CA SER A 217 18.00 -22.60 -11.82
C SER A 217 17.59 -21.96 -10.50
N ARG A 218 18.55 -21.75 -9.58
CA ARG A 218 18.27 -21.05 -8.30
C ARG A 218 17.88 -19.60 -8.50
N ASN A 219 18.52 -18.89 -9.43
CA ASN A 219 18.18 -17.51 -9.76
C ASN A 219 16.74 -17.41 -10.31
N TYR A 220 16.35 -18.35 -11.17
CA TYR A 220 14.98 -18.45 -11.67
C TYR A 220 13.99 -18.71 -10.53
N GLU A 221 14.24 -19.69 -9.66
CA GLU A 221 13.40 -19.97 -8.50
C GLU A 221 13.24 -18.73 -7.61
N ASN A 222 14.32 -18.02 -7.31
CA ASN A 222 14.29 -16.79 -6.51
C ASN A 222 13.51 -15.67 -7.19
N SER A 223 13.67 -15.48 -8.49
CA SER A 223 12.91 -14.47 -9.24
C SER A 223 11.42 -14.82 -9.32
N MET A 224 11.10 -16.11 -9.47
CA MET A 224 9.72 -16.58 -9.43
C MET A 224 9.07 -16.39 -8.05
N LEU A 225 9.81 -16.63 -6.95
CA LEU A 225 9.35 -16.32 -5.59
C LEU A 225 9.12 -14.82 -5.42
N SER A 226 10.01 -13.98 -5.94
CA SER A 226 9.83 -12.52 -5.93
C SER A 226 8.56 -12.11 -6.68
N LEU A 227 8.32 -12.64 -7.87
CA LEU A 227 7.10 -12.38 -8.65
C LEU A 227 5.84 -12.84 -7.88
N LYS A 228 5.84 -14.07 -7.34
CA LYS A 228 4.73 -14.58 -6.51
C LYS A 228 4.43 -13.67 -5.32
N THR A 229 5.47 -13.11 -4.69
CA THR A 229 5.32 -12.14 -3.60
C THR A 229 4.67 -10.83 -4.09
N GLN A 230 5.05 -10.33 -5.28
CA GLN A 230 4.42 -9.13 -5.84
C GLN A 230 2.95 -9.37 -6.22
N LEU A 231 2.62 -10.57 -6.68
CA LEU A 231 1.27 -10.97 -7.07
C LEU A 231 0.39 -11.41 -5.88
N ILE A 232 0.98 -11.63 -4.69
CA ILE A 232 0.31 -12.19 -3.50
C ILE A 232 -0.39 -13.52 -3.84
N VAL A 233 0.29 -14.40 -4.58
CA VAL A 233 -0.18 -15.76 -4.85
C VAL A 233 0.53 -16.78 -3.94
N PRO A 234 -0.11 -17.91 -3.60
CA PRO A 234 0.50 -18.95 -2.76
C PRO A 234 1.81 -19.44 -3.39
N PHE A 235 2.83 -19.68 -2.56
CA PHE A 235 4.16 -20.11 -3.05
C PHE A 235 4.12 -21.46 -3.78
N GLY A 236 3.18 -22.34 -3.45
CA GLY A 236 2.98 -23.62 -4.13
C GLY A 236 2.31 -23.54 -5.51
N SER A 237 1.80 -22.37 -5.92
CA SER A 237 1.16 -22.22 -7.24
C SER A 237 2.21 -22.31 -8.35
N THR A 238 1.89 -23.01 -9.44
CA THR A 238 2.72 -23.04 -10.64
C THR A 238 2.33 -21.87 -11.56
N ILE A 239 3.25 -20.94 -11.81
CA ILE A 239 3.05 -19.81 -12.74
C ILE A 239 3.85 -20.08 -14.02
N ILE A 240 3.18 -19.93 -15.17
CA ILE A 240 3.78 -20.01 -16.49
C ILE A 240 3.64 -18.66 -17.17
N LEU A 241 4.77 -18.02 -17.51
CA LEU A 241 4.74 -16.75 -18.24
C LEU A 241 4.58 -17.01 -19.73
N THR A 242 3.70 -16.26 -20.38
CA THR A 242 3.36 -16.47 -21.81
C THR A 242 4.13 -15.56 -22.76
N ASP A 243 4.75 -14.48 -22.26
CA ASP A 243 5.49 -13.53 -23.06
C ASP A 243 6.95 -14.01 -23.25
N GLY A 244 7.53 -13.69 -24.40
CA GLY A 244 8.96 -13.86 -24.65
C GLY A 244 9.72 -12.54 -24.45
N LEU A 245 10.91 -12.61 -23.85
CA LEU A 245 11.72 -11.44 -23.54
C LEU A 245 12.04 -10.58 -24.80
N GLU A 246 12.35 -11.21 -25.92
CA GLU A 246 12.66 -10.52 -27.17
C GLU A 246 11.44 -9.85 -27.81
N ASN A 247 10.24 -10.43 -27.65
CA ASN A 247 9.02 -9.88 -28.20
C ASN A 247 8.62 -8.57 -27.54
N LEU A 248 8.95 -8.40 -26.26
CA LEU A 248 8.62 -7.22 -25.48
C LEU A 248 9.44 -5.99 -25.90
N ILE A 249 10.66 -6.18 -26.39
CA ILE A 249 11.50 -5.05 -26.83
C ILE A 249 11.06 -4.50 -28.20
N ASN A 250 10.45 -5.31 -29.07
CA ASN A 250 10.01 -4.89 -30.39
C ASN A 250 8.84 -3.89 -30.37
N GLY A 251 8.13 -3.76 -29.22
CA GLY A 251 7.07 -2.79 -28.99
C GLY A 251 7.56 -1.49 -28.34
N THR A 252 8.85 -1.31 -28.16
CA THR A 252 9.41 -0.14 -27.47
C THR A 252 9.73 0.96 -28.47
N ASP A 253 8.82 1.95 -28.58
CA ASP A 253 9.11 3.17 -29.32
C ASP A 253 10.20 3.98 -28.60
N GLN A 254 11.16 4.49 -29.40
CA GLN A 254 12.08 5.54 -28.94
C GLN A 254 11.27 6.83 -28.78
N GLU A 255 10.49 6.94 -27.72
CA GLU A 255 9.80 8.21 -27.38
C GLU A 255 10.86 9.25 -26.96
N ALA A 256 11.50 9.86 -27.97
CA ALA A 256 12.31 11.05 -27.80
C ALA A 256 11.39 12.27 -27.67
N ASN A 257 11.62 13.09 -26.66
CA ASN A 257 11.20 14.50 -26.55
C ASN A 257 9.78 14.86 -26.12
N SER A 258 9.13 14.13 -25.21
CA SER A 258 8.02 14.76 -24.47
C SER A 258 8.56 15.43 -23.20
N SER A 259 8.26 16.73 -23.03
CA SER A 259 8.54 17.46 -21.79
C SER A 259 7.72 16.84 -20.65
N SER A 260 8.37 16.48 -19.54
CA SER A 260 7.62 16.04 -18.35
C SER A 260 6.85 17.21 -17.76
N ASN A 261 5.58 17.02 -17.46
CA ASN A 261 4.82 17.94 -16.64
C ASN A 261 4.83 17.43 -15.19
N PRO A 262 5.56 18.11 -14.26
CA PRO A 262 5.62 17.68 -12.86
C PRO A 262 4.25 17.53 -12.20
N GLU A 263 3.25 18.32 -12.63
CA GLU A 263 1.89 18.29 -12.07
C GLU A 263 1.14 16.97 -12.33
N GLN A 264 1.56 16.19 -13.33
CA GLN A 264 0.95 14.90 -13.63
C GLN A 264 1.46 13.79 -12.70
N ARG A 265 2.62 14.00 -12.06
CA ARG A 265 3.21 13.04 -11.14
C ARG A 265 2.39 12.93 -9.86
N TYR A 266 2.18 11.71 -9.39
CA TYR A 266 1.43 11.45 -8.16
C TYR A 266 2.09 12.09 -6.92
N GLU A 267 3.44 12.15 -6.87
CA GLU A 267 4.16 12.80 -5.76
C GLU A 267 3.82 14.28 -5.66
N TYR A 268 3.80 14.97 -6.81
CA TYR A 268 3.43 16.38 -6.88
C TYR A 268 1.96 16.58 -6.46
N ARG A 269 1.07 15.73 -6.96
CA ARG A 269 -0.36 15.77 -6.63
C ARG A 269 -0.62 15.46 -5.16
N MET A 270 0.14 14.54 -4.54
CA MET A 270 0.07 14.25 -3.11
C MET A 270 0.50 15.45 -2.27
N GLU A 271 1.65 16.07 -2.58
CA GLU A 271 2.15 17.25 -1.86
C GLU A 271 1.20 18.44 -2.04
N SER A 272 0.64 18.63 -3.25
CA SER A 272 -0.39 19.63 -3.53
C SER A 272 -1.66 19.40 -2.71
N SER A 273 -2.11 18.15 -2.59
CA SER A 273 -3.27 17.79 -1.77
C SER A 273 -3.01 18.02 -0.28
N MET A 274 -1.78 17.76 0.20
CA MET A 274 -1.36 18.05 1.58
C MET A 274 -1.32 19.56 1.85
N MET A 275 -0.81 20.35 0.89
CA MET A 275 -0.84 21.82 0.96
C MET A 275 -2.29 22.31 1.10
N ARG A 276 -3.20 21.84 0.23
CA ARG A 276 -4.62 22.16 0.28
C ARG A 276 -5.28 21.77 1.60
N LEU A 277 -4.92 20.59 2.15
CA LEU A 277 -5.41 20.15 3.46
C LEU A 277 -5.01 21.14 4.56
N ASN A 278 -3.75 21.60 4.58
CA ASN A 278 -3.27 22.59 5.54
C ASN A 278 -3.95 23.96 5.37
N GLU A 279 -4.21 24.41 4.15
CA GLU A 279 -4.99 25.63 3.87
C GLU A 279 -6.42 25.52 4.42
N ILE A 280 -7.06 24.35 4.23
CA ILE A 280 -8.42 24.09 4.74
C ILE A 280 -8.42 24.02 6.26
N GLN A 281 -7.38 23.47 6.88
CA GLN A 281 -7.21 23.50 8.35
C GLN A 281 -7.12 24.95 8.87
N ALA A 282 -6.34 25.80 8.21
CA ALA A 282 -6.29 27.23 8.56
C ALA A 282 -7.66 27.91 8.41
N LYS A 283 -8.42 27.60 7.33
CA LYS A 283 -9.78 28.10 7.11
C LYS A 283 -10.75 27.60 8.18
N LYS A 284 -10.62 26.34 8.64
CA LYS A 284 -11.42 25.79 9.74
C LYS A 284 -11.24 26.63 11.01
N TYR A 285 -9.99 26.91 11.40
CA TYR A 285 -9.74 27.73 12.60
C TYR A 285 -10.16 29.19 12.42
N ASN A 286 -10.13 29.75 11.23
CA ASN A 286 -10.74 31.06 10.96
C ASN A 286 -12.26 31.05 11.16
N ARG A 287 -12.94 29.96 10.74
CA ARG A 287 -14.40 29.82 10.94
C ARG A 287 -14.77 29.60 12.41
N SER A 288 -13.88 29.04 13.22
CA SER A 288 -14.15 28.77 14.63
C SER A 288 -14.29 30.03 15.52
N TYR A 289 -14.08 31.24 14.95
CA TYR A 289 -14.46 32.50 15.58
C TYR A 289 -15.98 32.82 15.48
N LEU A 290 -16.68 32.12 14.57
CA LEU A 290 -18.12 32.30 14.42
C LEU A 290 -18.87 31.62 15.58
N PRO A 291 -20.04 32.14 15.99
CA PRO A 291 -20.85 31.50 17.03
C PRO A 291 -21.34 30.14 16.60
N SER A 292 -21.58 29.24 17.57
CA SER A 292 -22.29 27.98 17.38
C SER A 292 -23.71 28.13 17.97
N ILE A 293 -24.73 27.70 17.24
CA ILE A 293 -26.12 27.81 17.61
C ILE A 293 -26.73 26.41 17.58
N TYR A 294 -27.37 26.02 18.67
CA TYR A 294 -28.09 24.75 18.76
C TYR A 294 -29.41 24.89 19.49
N LEU A 295 -30.38 24.12 19.04
CA LEU A 295 -31.65 23.89 19.75
C LEU A 295 -31.39 22.79 20.77
N TYR A 296 -31.96 22.96 21.98
CA TYR A 296 -31.90 21.94 22.98
C TYR A 296 -33.27 21.79 23.69
N GLY A 297 -33.58 20.57 24.07
CA GLY A 297 -34.74 20.20 24.85
C GLY A 297 -34.32 19.32 26.01
N ASN A 298 -34.96 19.50 27.13
CA ASN A 298 -34.78 18.71 28.33
C ASN A 298 -36.13 18.28 28.88
N ALA A 299 -36.29 17.00 29.18
CA ALA A 299 -37.39 16.43 29.90
C ALA A 299 -36.81 15.64 31.08
N SER A 300 -37.14 16.06 32.27
CA SER A 300 -36.60 15.48 33.51
C SER A 300 -37.72 15.13 34.49
N ILE A 301 -37.44 14.08 35.24
CA ILE A 301 -38.26 13.72 36.39
C ILE A 301 -37.34 13.55 37.60
N GLN A 302 -37.67 14.27 38.69
CA GLN A 302 -36.83 14.31 39.89
C GLN A 302 -37.60 13.72 41.07
N ASN A 303 -36.98 12.80 41.79
CA ASN A 303 -37.43 12.30 43.07
C ASN A 303 -36.59 12.95 44.17
N GLN A 304 -37.26 13.54 45.15
CA GLN A 304 -36.66 14.17 46.33
C GLN A 304 -37.33 13.64 47.60
N ASN A 305 -36.57 12.98 48.47
CA ASN A 305 -37.12 12.35 49.65
C ASN A 305 -36.15 12.36 50.84
N SER A 306 -36.73 12.37 52.05
CA SER A 306 -35.97 12.22 53.30
C SER A 306 -35.58 10.76 53.59
N LYS A 307 -36.26 9.79 52.98
CA LYS A 307 -36.03 8.36 53.10
C LYS A 307 -35.79 7.76 51.72
N PHE A 308 -35.03 6.66 51.65
CA PHE A 308 -34.79 5.95 50.40
C PHE A 308 -36.06 5.21 49.96
N THR A 309 -36.86 5.85 49.11
CA THR A 309 -38.12 5.31 48.59
C THR A 309 -38.19 5.57 47.06
N PRO A 310 -37.34 4.99 46.27
CA PRO A 310 -37.23 5.31 44.83
C PRO A 310 -38.48 4.92 44.02
N PHE A 311 -39.28 4.01 44.52
CA PHE A 311 -40.50 3.53 43.84
C PHE A 311 -41.80 4.23 44.32
N ASN A 312 -41.70 5.23 45.19
CA ASN A 312 -42.87 6.01 45.61
C ASN A 312 -43.19 7.06 44.54
N THR A 313 -44.30 6.89 43.82
CA THR A 313 -44.69 7.74 42.70
C THR A 313 -45.08 9.16 43.13
N ASN A 314 -45.48 9.38 44.35
CA ASN A 314 -45.96 10.69 44.88
C ASN A 314 -44.81 11.70 45.12
N THR A 315 -43.55 11.26 44.99
CA THR A 315 -42.37 12.10 45.26
C THR A 315 -41.54 12.38 43.99
N TRP A 316 -42.12 12.08 42.83
CA TRP A 316 -41.55 12.36 41.56
C TRP A 316 -42.12 13.60 40.90
N TYR A 317 -41.27 14.59 40.60
CA TYR A 317 -41.66 15.90 40.07
C TYR A 317 -41.11 16.05 38.64
N PRO A 318 -41.98 16.04 37.60
CA PRO A 318 -41.55 16.24 36.23
C PRO A 318 -41.38 17.72 35.92
N TYR A 319 -40.40 18.02 35.04
CA TYR A 319 -40.26 19.31 34.38
C TYR A 319 -39.65 19.16 32.99
N ALA A 320 -39.98 20.07 32.09
CA ALA A 320 -39.43 20.08 30.74
C ALA A 320 -39.26 21.50 30.24
N TYR A 321 -38.30 21.70 29.40
CA TYR A 321 -38.08 22.96 28.71
C TYR A 321 -37.41 22.75 27.37
N VAL A 322 -37.60 23.73 26.45
CA VAL A 322 -36.95 23.82 25.14
C VAL A 322 -36.36 25.22 25.04
N GLY A 323 -35.15 25.29 24.43
CA GLY A 323 -34.47 26.57 24.29
C GLY A 323 -33.48 26.56 23.10
N VAL A 324 -33.05 27.75 22.74
CA VAL A 324 -31.96 27.96 21.79
C VAL A 324 -30.76 28.46 22.58
N HIS A 325 -29.60 27.87 22.31
CA HIS A 325 -28.33 28.28 22.90
C HIS A 325 -27.40 28.79 21.82
N ALA A 326 -26.74 29.91 22.07
CA ALA A 326 -25.68 30.45 21.22
C ALA A 326 -24.38 30.54 22.03
N ASP A 327 -23.36 29.83 21.58
CA ASP A 327 -22.04 29.87 22.16
C ASP A 327 -21.13 30.79 21.28
N ILE A 328 -20.70 31.90 21.86
CA ILE A 328 -19.92 32.93 21.16
C ILE A 328 -18.53 32.99 21.79
N PRO A 329 -17.48 32.49 21.09
CA PRO A 329 -16.13 32.54 21.61
C PRO A 329 -15.56 33.97 21.57
N ILE A 330 -15.41 34.59 22.75
CA ILE A 330 -14.91 35.97 22.86
C ILE A 330 -13.38 35.99 22.93
N PHE A 331 -12.78 35.13 23.74
CA PHE A 331 -11.34 35.07 23.94
C PHE A 331 -10.92 33.63 24.31
N ASP A 332 -9.90 33.13 23.65
CA ASP A 332 -9.37 31.76 23.81
C ASP A 332 -7.86 31.72 24.11
N GLY A 333 -7.30 32.81 24.62
CA GLY A 333 -5.85 32.88 24.90
C GLY A 333 -4.97 32.85 23.62
N PHE A 334 -5.51 33.30 22.47
CA PHE A 334 -4.87 33.28 21.16
C PHE A 334 -4.68 31.88 20.54
N GLU A 335 -5.27 30.83 21.07
CA GLU A 335 -5.11 29.46 20.59
C GLU A 335 -5.48 29.34 19.10
N LYS A 336 -6.65 29.83 18.67
CA LYS A 336 -7.06 29.81 17.27
C LYS A 336 -6.09 30.56 16.36
N SER A 337 -5.64 31.74 16.78
CA SER A 337 -4.66 32.54 16.03
C SER A 337 -3.33 31.81 15.84
N ARG A 338 -2.84 31.15 16.88
CA ARG A 338 -1.60 30.33 16.80
C ARG A 338 -1.79 29.11 15.91
N ASN A 339 -2.92 28.44 15.97
CA ASN A 339 -3.26 27.33 15.07
C ASN A 339 -3.30 27.78 13.61
N ILE A 340 -3.94 28.91 13.32
CA ILE A 340 -3.97 29.51 11.96
C ILE A 340 -2.54 29.78 11.48
N THR A 341 -1.71 30.41 12.31
CA THR A 341 -0.31 30.70 11.97
C THR A 341 0.47 29.40 11.71
N GLY A 342 0.31 28.40 12.56
CA GLY A 342 0.93 27.09 12.40
C GLY A 342 0.58 26.43 11.07
N TYR A 343 -0.70 26.41 10.69
CA TYR A 343 -1.13 25.84 9.41
C TYR A 343 -0.68 26.68 8.20
N LYS A 344 -0.64 28.00 8.30
CA LYS A 344 -0.05 28.85 7.25
C LYS A 344 1.43 28.56 7.04
N LEU A 345 2.20 28.35 8.12
CA LEU A 345 3.61 27.97 8.02
C LEU A 345 3.79 26.59 7.38
N ARG A 346 2.94 25.62 7.73
CA ARG A 346 2.91 24.29 7.06
C ARG A 346 2.58 24.42 5.57
N THR A 347 1.64 25.28 5.19
CA THR A 347 1.32 25.57 3.78
C THR A 347 2.54 26.14 3.04
N LEU A 348 3.29 27.05 3.65
CA LEU A 348 4.54 27.57 3.07
C LEU A 348 5.62 26.48 2.96
N GLN A 349 5.72 25.59 3.96
CA GLN A 349 6.62 24.44 3.91
C GLN A 349 6.26 23.50 2.75
N ASN A 350 4.96 23.16 2.58
CA ASN A 350 4.51 22.35 1.44
C ASN A 350 4.79 23.05 0.10
N LYS A 351 4.66 24.39 0.02
CA LYS A 351 5.01 25.14 -1.18
C LYS A 351 6.49 25.00 -1.55
N ASN A 352 7.38 25.12 -0.56
CA ASN A 352 8.81 24.89 -0.76
C ASN A 352 9.11 23.44 -1.19
N ASN A 353 8.38 22.46 -0.60
CA ASN A 353 8.49 21.06 -0.98
C ASN A 353 8.04 20.84 -2.43
N LEU A 354 6.93 21.46 -2.87
CA LEU A 354 6.46 21.40 -4.26
C LEU A 354 7.49 21.96 -5.25
N GLU A 355 8.09 23.09 -4.91
CA GLU A 355 9.13 23.69 -5.74
C GLU A 355 10.34 22.77 -5.85
N LYS A 356 10.85 22.28 -4.71
CA LYS A 356 11.93 21.27 -4.69
C LYS A 356 11.57 20.03 -5.50
N LEU A 357 10.37 19.47 -5.29
CA LEU A 357 9.90 18.28 -5.98
C LEU A 357 9.80 18.48 -7.49
N SER A 358 9.46 19.67 -7.95
CA SER A 358 9.47 20.00 -9.38
C SER A 358 10.88 19.87 -9.98
N TYR A 359 11.93 20.33 -9.28
CA TYR A 359 13.32 20.14 -9.72
C TYR A 359 13.73 18.67 -9.66
N ASP A 360 13.35 17.95 -8.60
CA ASP A 360 13.66 16.53 -8.43
C ASP A 360 13.04 15.70 -9.56
N ILE A 361 11.77 15.95 -9.91
CA ILE A 361 11.05 15.26 -11.02
C ILE A 361 11.71 15.57 -12.36
N GLN A 362 12.08 16.82 -12.63
CA GLN A 362 12.78 17.18 -13.87
C GLN A 362 14.12 16.46 -13.96
N THR A 363 14.89 16.44 -12.88
CA THR A 363 16.17 15.75 -12.80
C THR A 363 16.00 14.24 -12.99
N GLU A 364 15.02 13.62 -12.34
CA GLU A 364 14.71 12.19 -12.49
C GLU A 364 14.34 11.87 -13.94
N THR A 365 13.50 12.70 -14.58
CA THR A 365 13.08 12.49 -15.97
C THR A 365 14.27 12.55 -16.94
N VAL A 366 15.18 13.52 -16.75
CA VAL A 366 16.38 13.62 -17.57
C VAL A 366 17.31 12.43 -17.35
N ASN A 367 17.52 12.03 -16.08
CA ASN A 367 18.39 10.90 -15.74
C ASN A 367 17.84 9.59 -16.29
N THR A 368 16.55 9.31 -16.12
CA THR A 368 15.92 8.05 -16.62
C THR A 368 15.90 8.02 -18.15
N ARG A 369 15.72 9.16 -18.82
CA ARG A 369 15.86 9.26 -20.28
C ARG A 369 17.26 8.93 -20.72
N ASN A 370 18.29 9.48 -20.07
CA ASN A 370 19.69 9.20 -20.40
C ASN A 370 20.03 7.72 -20.14
N GLN A 371 19.50 7.13 -19.05
CA GLN A 371 19.65 5.69 -18.77
C GLN A 371 18.99 4.85 -19.86
N LEU A 372 17.78 5.21 -20.32
CA LEU A 372 17.10 4.51 -21.41
C LEU A 372 17.92 4.58 -22.72
N SER A 373 18.42 5.77 -23.07
CA SER A 373 19.26 5.97 -24.26
C SER A 373 20.54 5.12 -24.18
N THR A 374 21.21 5.10 -23.02
CA THR A 374 22.39 4.29 -22.79
C THR A 374 22.08 2.80 -22.87
N ALA A 375 20.99 2.35 -22.23
CA ALA A 375 20.57 0.93 -22.29
C ALA A 375 20.26 0.50 -23.73
N TYR A 376 19.63 1.37 -24.51
CA TYR A 376 19.33 1.10 -25.91
C TYR A 376 20.59 0.99 -26.77
N SER A 377 21.57 1.89 -26.59
CA SER A 377 22.86 1.81 -27.29
C SER A 377 23.63 0.53 -26.92
N GLN A 378 23.61 0.14 -25.64
CA GLN A 378 24.21 -1.11 -25.18
C GLN A 378 23.52 -2.34 -25.79
N TYR A 379 22.17 -2.30 -25.90
CA TYR A 379 21.41 -3.35 -26.55
C TYR A 379 21.82 -3.52 -28.03
N GLN A 380 21.91 -2.44 -28.79
CA GLN A 380 22.32 -2.49 -30.19
C GLN A 380 23.72 -3.11 -30.34
N THR A 381 24.67 -2.61 -29.56
CA THR A 381 26.08 -3.17 -29.58
C THR A 381 26.11 -4.64 -29.15
N SER A 382 25.34 -5.00 -28.09
CA SER A 382 25.32 -6.40 -27.62
C SER A 382 24.65 -7.33 -28.62
N LYS A 383 23.62 -6.86 -29.35
CA LYS A 383 22.97 -7.61 -30.41
C LYS A 383 23.92 -7.87 -31.57
N GLU A 384 24.64 -6.83 -32.03
CA GLU A 384 25.64 -6.96 -33.09
C GLU A 384 26.76 -7.92 -32.68
N ASN A 385 27.30 -7.81 -31.48
CA ASN A 385 28.31 -8.68 -30.93
C ASN A 385 27.85 -10.15 -30.84
N TYR A 386 26.61 -10.37 -30.43
CA TYR A 386 26.00 -11.70 -30.37
C TYR A 386 25.90 -12.32 -31.76
N LEU A 387 25.39 -11.59 -32.76
CA LEU A 387 25.30 -12.08 -34.15
C LEU A 387 26.67 -12.36 -34.74
N LEU A 388 27.67 -11.51 -34.46
CA LEU A 388 29.05 -11.73 -34.90
C LEU A 388 29.65 -12.98 -34.23
N ALA A 389 29.52 -13.13 -32.92
CA ALA A 389 29.98 -14.29 -32.19
C ALA A 389 29.34 -15.59 -32.69
N GLN A 390 28.06 -15.55 -33.04
CA GLN A 390 27.34 -16.69 -33.63
C GLN A 390 27.88 -17.06 -35.00
N SER A 391 28.20 -16.08 -35.85
CA SER A 391 28.80 -16.32 -37.16
C SER A 391 30.21 -16.92 -37.05
N ILE A 392 31.03 -16.40 -36.12
CA ILE A 392 32.39 -16.95 -35.84
C ILE A 392 32.28 -18.39 -35.34
N MET A 393 31.35 -18.66 -34.42
CA MET A 393 31.13 -20.02 -33.89
C MET A 393 30.81 -21.01 -35.01
N THR A 394 29.92 -20.62 -35.95
CA THR A 394 29.58 -21.49 -37.09
C THR A 394 30.78 -21.84 -37.93
N VAL A 395 31.64 -20.86 -38.29
CA VAL A 395 32.86 -21.05 -39.06
C VAL A 395 33.88 -21.90 -38.31
N ASP A 396 34.10 -21.61 -37.02
CA ASP A 396 35.08 -22.34 -36.22
C ASP A 396 34.65 -23.78 -35.94
N GLN A 397 33.33 -24.03 -35.81
CA GLN A 397 32.80 -25.39 -35.71
C GLN A 397 33.08 -26.20 -36.97
N ASP A 398 32.90 -25.61 -38.17
CA ASP A 398 33.22 -26.25 -39.44
C ASP A 398 34.72 -26.54 -39.57
N ARG A 399 35.60 -25.59 -39.23
CA ARG A 399 37.06 -25.75 -39.22
C ARG A 399 37.53 -26.85 -38.25
N PHE A 400 36.88 -26.91 -37.06
CA PHE A 400 37.16 -27.98 -36.09
C PHE A 400 36.75 -29.35 -36.64
N ASN A 401 35.60 -29.47 -37.28
CA ASN A 401 35.13 -30.69 -37.91
C ASN A 401 36.06 -31.15 -39.06
N GLN A 402 36.69 -30.19 -39.76
CA GLN A 402 37.71 -30.46 -40.81
C GLN A 402 39.11 -30.72 -40.25
N GLY A 403 39.30 -30.65 -38.92
CA GLY A 403 40.61 -30.86 -38.28
C GLY A 403 41.57 -29.69 -38.43
N THR A 404 41.13 -28.52 -38.91
CA THR A 404 41.97 -27.32 -39.14
C THR A 404 41.96 -26.34 -37.96
N LEU A 405 41.16 -26.59 -36.94
CA LEU A 405 41.08 -25.81 -35.69
C LEU A 405 41.28 -26.72 -34.47
N THR A 406 42.02 -26.25 -33.48
CA THR A 406 42.22 -26.99 -32.22
C THR A 406 40.99 -26.92 -31.33
N ALA A 407 40.77 -27.94 -30.50
CA ALA A 407 39.67 -27.94 -29.51
C ALA A 407 39.77 -26.76 -28.53
N ALA A 408 40.96 -26.33 -28.14
CA ALA A 408 41.17 -25.17 -27.27
C ALA A 408 40.73 -23.86 -27.93
N ALA A 409 40.99 -23.71 -29.25
CA ALA A 409 40.54 -22.52 -29.98
C ALA A 409 39.00 -22.50 -30.12
N LEU A 410 38.40 -23.64 -30.49
CA LEU A 410 36.93 -23.76 -30.52
C LEU A 410 36.29 -23.43 -29.17
N LYS A 411 36.89 -23.90 -28.08
CA LYS A 411 36.38 -23.61 -26.72
C LYS A 411 36.40 -22.11 -26.38
N ASN A 412 37.46 -21.39 -26.82
CA ASN A 412 37.50 -19.93 -26.65
C ASN A 412 36.39 -19.23 -27.44
N THR A 413 36.07 -19.72 -28.65
CA THR A 413 34.94 -19.21 -29.43
C THR A 413 33.59 -19.48 -28.74
N GLU A 414 33.42 -20.70 -28.18
CA GLU A 414 32.22 -21.02 -27.37
C GLU A 414 32.03 -20.05 -26.17
N TYR A 415 33.11 -19.81 -25.40
CA TYR A 415 33.05 -18.85 -24.29
C TYR A 415 32.72 -17.43 -24.76
N SER A 416 33.27 -17.03 -25.93
CA SER A 416 32.94 -15.71 -26.49
C SER A 416 31.50 -15.60 -26.90
N LEU A 417 30.92 -16.65 -27.50
CA LEU A 417 29.49 -16.71 -27.83
C LEU A 417 28.60 -16.68 -26.58
N GLN A 418 28.93 -17.49 -25.57
CA GLN A 418 28.17 -17.50 -24.30
C GLN A 418 28.14 -16.13 -23.63
N ASN A 419 29.30 -15.45 -23.57
CA ASN A 419 29.40 -14.11 -23.00
C ASN A 419 28.60 -13.10 -23.82
N ALA A 420 28.68 -13.15 -25.15
CA ALA A 420 27.94 -12.28 -26.04
C ALA A 420 26.41 -12.49 -25.89
N GLN A 421 25.98 -13.73 -25.77
CA GLN A 421 24.57 -14.10 -25.60
C GLN A 421 24.03 -13.64 -24.22
N ASN A 422 24.78 -13.86 -23.12
CA ASN A 422 24.44 -13.36 -21.81
C ASN A 422 24.34 -11.83 -21.76
N ASN A 423 25.27 -11.13 -22.39
CA ASN A 423 25.28 -9.68 -22.50
C ASN A 423 24.07 -9.19 -23.31
N TYR A 424 23.70 -9.86 -24.37
CA TYR A 424 22.52 -9.55 -25.18
C TYR A 424 21.24 -9.70 -24.38
N LEU A 425 21.00 -10.84 -23.72
CA LEU A 425 19.83 -11.07 -22.88
C LEU A 425 19.74 -10.04 -21.74
N THR A 426 20.86 -9.76 -21.08
CA THR A 426 20.90 -8.75 -20.01
C THR A 426 20.62 -7.35 -20.55
N SER A 427 21.08 -7.03 -21.76
CA SER A 427 20.83 -5.72 -22.38
C SER A 427 19.34 -5.52 -22.72
N ILE A 428 18.63 -6.56 -23.18
CA ILE A 428 17.18 -6.52 -23.38
C ILE A 428 16.48 -6.18 -22.07
N TYR A 429 16.78 -6.91 -21.00
CA TYR A 429 16.21 -6.65 -19.68
C TYR A 429 16.47 -5.21 -19.21
N ASN A 430 17.69 -4.71 -19.39
CA ASN A 430 18.07 -3.35 -18.99
C ASN A 430 17.26 -2.28 -19.75
N VAL A 431 17.00 -2.48 -21.06
CA VAL A 431 16.14 -1.57 -21.85
C VAL A 431 14.71 -1.59 -21.32
N LEU A 432 14.14 -2.78 -21.08
CA LEU A 432 12.77 -2.92 -20.58
C LEU A 432 12.58 -2.26 -19.21
N VAL A 433 13.53 -2.46 -18.29
CA VAL A 433 13.53 -1.82 -16.97
C VAL A 433 13.70 -0.30 -17.09
N ALA A 434 14.64 0.17 -17.90
CA ALA A 434 14.87 1.60 -18.12
C ALA A 434 13.63 2.28 -18.72
N GLN A 435 12.91 1.61 -19.61
CA GLN A 435 11.66 2.09 -20.18
C GLN A 435 10.55 2.24 -19.11
N VAL A 436 10.38 1.22 -18.24
CA VAL A 436 9.43 1.30 -17.13
C VAL A 436 9.76 2.48 -16.22
N ASN A 437 11.04 2.65 -15.87
CA ASN A 437 11.48 3.74 -15.03
C ASN A 437 11.26 5.12 -15.69
N TYR A 438 11.51 5.23 -16.99
CA TYR A 438 11.28 6.45 -17.73
C TYR A 438 9.78 6.79 -17.84
N LYS A 439 8.92 5.80 -18.15
CA LYS A 439 7.45 5.98 -18.14
C LYS A 439 6.95 6.42 -16.76
N LYS A 440 7.46 5.78 -15.69
CA LYS A 440 7.16 6.18 -14.32
C LYS A 440 7.59 7.62 -14.05
N ALA A 441 8.81 8.00 -14.45
CA ALA A 441 9.34 9.35 -14.27
C ALA A 441 8.54 10.41 -15.03
N LYS A 442 7.93 10.07 -16.16
CA LYS A 442 7.00 10.94 -16.91
C LYS A 442 5.58 10.99 -16.31
N GLY A 443 5.20 10.05 -15.46
CA GLY A 443 3.83 9.88 -14.96
C GLY A 443 2.90 9.16 -15.94
N GLU A 444 3.42 8.32 -16.82
CA GLU A 444 2.69 7.59 -17.88
C GLU A 444 2.56 6.09 -17.60
N LEU A 445 2.82 5.64 -16.38
CA LEU A 445 2.78 4.22 -16.00
C LEU A 445 1.39 3.74 -15.52
#